data_23bb299e55e626713e8a11c629dff727
#
_entry.id   23bb299e55e626713e8a11c629dff727
#
_cell.length_a   1.000
_cell.length_b   1.000
_cell.length_c   1.000
_cell.angle_alpha   90.00
_cell.angle_beta   90.00
_cell.angle_gamma   90.00
#
_symmetry.space_group_name_H-M   'P 1'
#
loop_
_entity.id
_entity.type
_entity.pdbx_description
1 polymer ?
#
loop_
_entity_poly.entity_id
_entity_poly.type
_entity_poly.pdbx_seq_one_letter_code
_entity_poly.pdbx_strand_id
1 'polypeptide(L)'
;MQFLHLFSFVVVASYAAALPQPAGLSEKYSNDVDTNSASGLEARSYQPGSNSHKDSATLVSLKQRGNSGSGSSPSSPSDPQNLVFETNSPFGKAQYSALLLFDVVKAFGTDLGDAPKNVKAAGAALSDSTGKLLVEYVQRSLQAADALNNWVKDAEQNLFGAIKAGLGSKRYSKIKPLLDDASSKLAADASDNLQQVTAALSNIEKKVDSAKLEVEAVQQSFGRVFEDYQFYIKTLRPHLDKFASGQDTNAYLSEGVEVLVEFSLKQEALYFAVRNGIPDAIY
;
A
#
# COMPACT_ATOMS: atom_id res chain seq x y z
N MET A 1 -5.14 -13.65 20.90
CA MET A 1 -6.48 -13.06 20.69
C MET A 1 -6.53 -12.13 19.46
N GLN A 2 -5.80 -12.46 18.37
CA GLN A 2 -5.74 -11.63 17.15
C GLN A 2 -6.59 -12.15 15.98
N PHE A 3 -7.22 -13.32 16.14
CA PHE A 3 -7.98 -13.98 15.06
C PHE A 3 -9.40 -13.43 14.82
N LEU A 4 -9.92 -12.58 15.71
CA LEU A 4 -11.29 -12.05 15.58
C LEU A 4 -11.43 -10.93 14.53
N HIS A 5 -10.34 -10.26 14.14
CA HIS A 5 -10.40 -9.14 13.21
C HIS A 5 -10.47 -9.57 11.73
N LEU A 6 -9.84 -10.69 11.37
CA LEU A 6 -9.93 -11.24 10.00
C LEU A 6 -11.35 -11.72 9.65
N PHE A 7 -12.08 -12.26 10.64
CA PHE A 7 -13.48 -12.66 10.45
C PHE A 7 -14.43 -11.47 10.28
N SER A 8 -14.15 -10.33 10.90
CA SER A 8 -14.96 -9.12 10.74
C SER A 8 -14.90 -8.58 9.31
N PHE A 9 -13.77 -8.67 8.65
CA PHE A 9 -13.61 -8.19 7.27
C PHE A 9 -14.41 -9.04 6.26
N VAL A 10 -14.35 -10.36 6.40
CA VAL A 10 -15.11 -11.29 5.54
C VAL A 10 -16.62 -11.15 5.76
N VAL A 11 -17.06 -10.89 6.99
CA VAL A 11 -18.49 -10.73 7.30
C VAL A 11 -19.04 -9.40 6.77
N VAL A 12 -18.27 -8.30 6.84
CA VAL A 12 -18.70 -7.00 6.29
C VAL A 12 -18.80 -7.06 4.77
N ALA A 13 -17.84 -7.73 4.08
CA ALA A 13 -17.91 -7.94 2.64
C ALA A 13 -19.14 -8.77 2.21
N SER A 14 -19.57 -9.73 3.05
CA SER A 14 -20.75 -10.56 2.77
C SER A 14 -22.07 -9.79 2.93
N TYR A 15 -22.13 -8.79 3.81
CA TYR A 15 -23.32 -7.95 3.97
C TYR A 15 -23.50 -6.89 2.88
N ALA A 16 -22.41 -6.39 2.28
CA ALA A 16 -22.49 -5.43 1.18
C ALA A 16 -23.08 -6.04 -0.11
N ALA A 17 -22.97 -7.35 -0.30
CA ALA A 17 -23.56 -8.06 -1.44
C ALA A 17 -25.10 -8.29 -1.33
N ALA A 18 -25.71 -7.97 -0.18
CA ALA A 18 -27.13 -8.20 0.06
C ALA A 18 -28.03 -6.96 -0.11
N LEU A 19 -27.48 -5.83 -0.52
CA LEU A 19 -28.29 -4.64 -0.81
C LEU A 19 -28.83 -4.71 -2.25
N PRO A 20 -30.15 -4.52 -2.47
CA PRO A 20 -30.71 -4.51 -3.81
C PRO A 20 -30.16 -3.33 -4.60
N GLN A 21 -29.59 -3.63 -5.77
CA GLN A 21 -29.18 -2.60 -6.73
C GLN A 21 -30.40 -1.79 -7.19
N PRO A 22 -30.33 -0.45 -7.19
CA PRO A 22 -31.37 0.35 -7.82
C PRO A 22 -31.40 0.08 -9.32
N ALA A 23 -32.51 -0.48 -9.79
CA ALA A 23 -32.76 -0.66 -11.22
C ALA A 23 -32.97 0.70 -11.89
N GLY A 24 -32.17 0.99 -12.90
CA GLY A 24 -32.43 2.03 -13.87
C GLY A 24 -31.43 3.16 -13.90
N LEU A 25 -30.53 3.07 -14.85
CA LEU A 25 -30.05 4.15 -15.73
C LEU A 25 -29.21 3.51 -16.85
N SER A 26 -29.93 2.82 -17.75
CA SER A 26 -29.46 2.54 -19.11
C SER A 26 -29.96 3.66 -20.00
N GLU A 27 -29.10 4.10 -20.89
CA GLU A 27 -29.31 4.88 -22.10
C GLU A 27 -28.79 6.33 -22.11
N LYS A 28 -28.00 6.47 -23.17
CA LYS A 28 -27.61 7.66 -23.93
C LYS A 28 -26.27 8.27 -23.59
N TYR A 29 -25.28 7.82 -24.36
CA TYR A 29 -24.42 8.72 -25.14
C TYR A 29 -23.67 7.90 -26.20
N SER A 30 -24.31 7.71 -27.34
CA SER A 30 -23.63 7.55 -28.64
C SER A 30 -23.39 8.96 -29.17
N ASN A 31 -22.17 9.35 -29.36
CA ASN A 31 -21.83 10.40 -30.31
C ASN A 31 -20.45 10.12 -30.92
N ASP A 32 -20.50 10.02 -32.23
CA ASP A 32 -19.44 10.11 -33.21
C ASP A 32 -18.35 11.11 -32.84
N VAL A 33 -17.11 10.70 -32.95
CA VAL A 33 -16.00 11.60 -33.26
C VAL A 33 -15.11 10.98 -34.31
N ASP A 34 -15.02 11.71 -35.40
CA ASP A 34 -14.27 11.51 -36.62
C ASP A 34 -12.81 11.05 -36.41
N THR A 35 -12.46 10.09 -37.26
CA THR A 35 -11.11 9.78 -37.69
C THR A 35 -10.53 10.94 -38.47
N ASN A 36 -9.45 11.58 -37.97
CA ASN A 36 -8.31 12.03 -38.77
C ASN A 36 -7.32 12.82 -37.94
N SER A 37 -6.16 12.22 -37.68
CA SER A 37 -4.86 12.89 -37.77
C SER A 37 -3.73 11.87 -37.49
N ALA A 38 -3.21 11.37 -38.61
CA ALA A 38 -1.90 10.75 -38.62
C ALA A 38 -0.84 11.88 -38.56
N SER A 39 0.09 11.81 -37.63
CA SER A 39 1.47 12.27 -37.87
C SER A 39 2.38 11.94 -36.66
N GLY A 40 3.38 11.11 -36.90
CA GLY A 40 4.75 11.35 -36.52
C GLY A 40 5.12 11.17 -35.06
N LEU A 41 5.43 9.95 -34.64
CA LEU A 41 6.32 9.73 -33.51
C LEU A 41 7.52 8.91 -33.97
N GLU A 42 8.64 9.62 -34.18
CA GLU A 42 9.95 9.03 -34.40
C GLU A 42 10.39 8.20 -33.17
N ALA A 43 10.68 6.94 -33.43
CA ALA A 43 11.31 6.06 -32.48
C ALA A 43 12.76 6.52 -32.22
N ARG A 44 13.04 7.08 -31.06
CA ARG A 44 14.40 7.25 -30.57
C ARG A 44 14.86 5.97 -29.90
N SER A 45 15.72 5.24 -30.63
CA SER A 45 16.49 4.12 -30.10
C SER A 45 17.47 4.62 -29.03
N TYR A 46 17.33 4.14 -27.80
CA TYR A 46 18.35 4.33 -26.77
C TYR A 46 19.33 3.15 -26.80
N GLN A 47 20.57 3.46 -27.16
CA GLN A 47 21.71 2.56 -27.05
C GLN A 47 22.25 2.63 -25.61
N PRO A 48 22.48 1.51 -24.89
CA PRO A 48 23.11 1.54 -23.59
C PRO A 48 24.61 1.64 -23.74
N GLY A 49 25.15 2.81 -23.39
CA GLY A 49 26.60 3.01 -23.23
C GLY A 49 27.02 2.43 -21.88
N SER A 50 27.90 1.43 -21.94
CA SER A 50 28.65 0.92 -20.81
C SER A 50 29.64 1.96 -20.29
N ASN A 51 29.46 2.45 -19.07
CA ASN A 51 30.54 3.02 -18.28
C ASN A 51 30.40 2.56 -16.83
N SER A 52 31.37 1.74 -16.46
CA SER A 52 31.64 1.34 -15.09
C SER A 52 32.18 2.53 -14.30
N HIS A 53 31.43 3.02 -13.36
CA HIS A 53 31.95 3.73 -12.19
C HIS A 53 31.35 3.16 -10.93
N LYS A 54 32.25 2.58 -10.12
CA LYS A 54 32.04 2.30 -8.71
C LYS A 54 31.87 3.64 -8.02
N ASP A 55 30.68 3.95 -7.57
CA ASP A 55 30.47 4.96 -6.55
C ASP A 55 29.58 4.39 -5.43
N SER A 56 30.23 4.34 -4.29
CA SER A 56 29.68 3.98 -2.99
C SER A 56 28.43 4.79 -2.71
N ALA A 57 27.32 4.10 -2.42
CA ALA A 57 26.13 4.72 -1.86
C ALA A 57 26.54 5.38 -0.53
N THR A 58 26.69 6.68 -0.55
CA THR A 58 26.90 7.51 0.63
C THR A 58 25.58 7.58 1.37
N LEU A 59 25.49 6.86 2.47
CA LEU A 59 24.44 7.08 3.49
C LEU A 59 24.50 8.55 3.91
N VAL A 60 23.50 9.33 3.51
CA VAL A 60 23.33 10.71 3.94
C VAL A 60 22.96 10.67 5.42
N SER A 61 23.97 10.81 6.25
CA SER A 61 23.81 11.04 7.69
C SER A 61 23.06 12.34 7.91
N LEU A 62 21.83 12.28 8.41
CA LEU A 62 21.06 13.45 8.83
C LEU A 62 21.78 14.16 9.96
N LYS A 63 22.43 15.26 9.61
CA LYS A 63 23.18 16.12 10.52
C LYS A 63 22.17 16.91 11.38
N GLN A 64 22.03 16.47 12.62
CA GLN A 64 21.30 17.19 13.67
C GLN A 64 21.91 18.60 13.84
N ARG A 65 21.15 19.66 13.57
CA ARG A 65 21.49 21.03 13.97
C ARG A 65 21.19 21.17 15.46
N GLY A 66 22.16 20.82 16.26
CA GLY A 66 22.16 21.11 17.68
C GLY A 66 22.57 22.57 17.93
N ASN A 67 21.81 23.23 18.77
CA ASN A 67 22.11 24.53 19.35
C ASN A 67 23.36 24.43 20.25
N SER A 68 24.28 25.40 20.13
CA SER A 68 25.56 25.43 20.81
C SER A 68 25.43 25.53 22.31
N GLY A 69 26.04 24.58 23.01
CA GLY A 69 26.32 24.58 24.44
C GLY A 69 27.39 23.53 24.76
N SER A 70 28.63 24.01 24.89
CA SER A 70 29.77 23.50 25.63
C SER A 70 29.88 22.02 25.96
N GLY A 71 30.84 21.33 25.32
CA GLY A 71 31.77 20.33 25.94
C GLY A 71 31.21 18.97 26.26
N SER A 72 31.50 17.98 25.41
CA SER A 72 32.08 16.67 25.74
C SER A 72 32.03 15.68 24.60
N SER A 73 33.03 14.85 24.48
CA SER A 73 33.38 13.68 23.65
C SER A 73 32.38 13.08 22.66
N PRO A 74 32.84 12.56 21.51
CA PRO A 74 31.98 11.94 20.48
C PRO A 74 31.44 10.62 21.00
N SER A 75 30.17 10.56 21.32
CA SER A 75 29.42 9.34 21.57
C SER A 75 28.98 8.70 20.24
N SER A 76 29.08 7.38 20.20
CA SER A 76 28.69 6.44 19.14
C SER A 76 27.33 6.74 18.51
N PRO A 77 27.06 6.25 17.27
CA PRO A 77 25.81 6.51 16.57
C PRO A 77 24.60 6.04 17.40
N SER A 78 23.71 6.97 17.64
CA SER A 78 22.53 6.83 18.49
C SER A 78 21.63 5.72 17.98
N ASP A 79 21.37 4.75 18.84
CA ASP A 79 20.33 3.73 18.71
C ASP A 79 18.98 4.40 18.39
N PRO A 80 18.24 3.99 17.36
CA PRO A 80 16.95 4.59 16.98
C PRO A 80 15.87 4.47 18.07
N GLN A 81 16.14 3.75 19.14
CA GLN A 81 15.19 3.54 20.25
C GLN A 81 15.04 4.74 21.21
N ASN A 82 15.70 5.86 20.98
CA ASN A 82 15.68 7.00 21.92
C ASN A 82 15.11 8.30 21.31
N LEU A 83 14.25 8.19 20.29
CA LEU A 83 13.49 9.34 19.78
C LEU A 83 12.36 9.64 20.77
N VAL A 84 12.57 10.64 21.63
CA VAL A 84 11.51 11.15 22.54
C VAL A 84 10.58 12.04 21.71
N PHE A 85 9.48 11.47 21.26
CA PHE A 85 8.41 12.26 20.66
C PHE A 85 7.62 13.00 21.76
N GLU A 86 7.29 14.25 21.52
CA GLU A 86 6.32 14.96 22.36
C GLU A 86 4.91 14.41 22.10
N THR A 87 4.63 13.21 22.64
CA THR A 87 3.38 12.46 22.40
C THR A 87 2.12 13.23 22.83
N ASN A 88 2.27 14.34 23.55
CA ASN A 88 1.15 15.21 23.94
C ASN A 88 0.82 16.28 22.89
N SER A 89 1.71 16.57 21.94
CA SER A 89 1.45 17.52 20.87
C SER A 89 0.83 16.84 19.64
N PRO A 90 -0.02 17.54 18.85
CA PRO A 90 -0.53 17.00 17.58
C PRO A 90 0.58 16.59 16.61
N PHE A 91 1.68 17.33 16.59
CA PHE A 91 2.83 17.05 15.72
C PHE A 91 3.59 15.82 16.17
N GLY A 92 3.87 15.66 17.45
CA GLY A 92 4.55 14.48 17.98
C GLY A 92 3.75 13.20 17.79
N LYS A 93 2.41 13.26 17.94
CA LYS A 93 1.51 12.14 17.63
C LYS A 93 1.56 11.77 16.14
N ALA A 94 1.57 12.76 15.25
CA ALA A 94 1.65 12.51 13.82
C ALA A 94 3.01 11.95 13.40
N GLN A 95 4.12 12.45 13.97
CA GLN A 95 5.46 11.90 13.76
C GLN A 95 5.55 10.45 14.18
N TYR A 96 5.04 10.14 15.37
CA TYR A 96 4.99 8.76 15.88
C TYR A 96 4.15 7.85 14.97
N SER A 97 2.96 8.32 14.53
CA SER A 97 2.13 7.57 13.60
C SER A 97 2.81 7.34 12.25
N ALA A 98 3.55 8.32 11.74
CA ALA A 98 4.29 8.19 10.50
C ALA A 98 5.48 7.23 10.64
N LEU A 99 6.19 7.24 11.77
CA LEU A 99 7.25 6.28 12.06
C LEU A 99 6.71 4.85 12.14
N LEU A 100 5.53 4.65 12.76
CA LEU A 100 4.89 3.34 12.84
C LEU A 100 4.58 2.73 11.46
N LEU A 101 4.36 3.53 10.42
CA LEU A 101 4.21 3.02 9.06
C LEU A 101 5.43 2.22 8.62
N PHE A 102 6.62 2.73 8.87
CA PHE A 102 7.87 2.06 8.54
C PHE A 102 8.01 0.71 9.27
N ASP A 103 7.72 0.67 10.57
CA ASP A 103 7.76 -0.56 11.36
C ASP A 103 6.72 -1.57 10.89
N VAL A 104 5.50 -1.10 10.59
CA VAL A 104 4.42 -1.92 10.05
C VAL A 104 4.84 -2.57 8.73
N VAL A 105 5.39 -1.79 7.78
CA VAL A 105 5.78 -2.31 6.46
C VAL A 105 6.99 -3.25 6.57
N LYS A 106 7.95 -2.98 7.44
CA LYS A 106 9.08 -3.89 7.70
C LYS A 106 8.66 -5.24 8.26
N ALA A 107 7.58 -5.28 9.03
CA ALA A 107 7.06 -6.50 9.62
C ALA A 107 6.28 -7.38 8.62
N PHE A 108 6.02 -6.91 7.38
CA PHE A 108 5.28 -7.70 6.40
C PHE A 108 5.95 -9.02 6.08
N GLY A 109 5.21 -10.10 6.28
CA GLY A 109 5.63 -11.46 5.95
C GLY A 109 6.64 -12.09 6.91
N THR A 110 6.89 -11.50 8.09
CA THR A 110 7.81 -12.07 9.09
C THR A 110 7.17 -13.19 9.92
N ASP A 111 5.87 -13.10 10.18
CA ASP A 111 5.07 -14.12 10.87
C ASP A 111 3.71 -14.22 10.19
N LEU A 112 3.56 -15.23 9.34
CA LEU A 112 2.36 -15.36 8.51
C LEU A 112 1.18 -16.01 9.25
N GLY A 113 1.44 -16.72 10.35
CA GLY A 113 0.40 -17.46 11.03
C GLY A 113 -0.28 -18.51 10.11
N ASP A 114 -1.54 -18.82 10.38
CA ASP A 114 -2.34 -19.74 9.55
C ASP A 114 -3.01 -19.02 8.37
N ALA A 115 -2.84 -19.54 7.16
CA ALA A 115 -3.51 -18.99 5.97
C ALA A 115 -5.04 -19.15 6.05
N PRO A 116 -5.83 -18.19 5.54
CA PRO A 116 -7.28 -18.30 5.44
C PRO A 116 -7.72 -19.55 4.67
N LYS A 117 -8.91 -20.07 5.01
CA LYS A 117 -9.41 -21.33 4.43
C LYS A 117 -9.52 -21.29 2.89
N ASN A 118 -10.02 -20.20 2.33
CA ASN A 118 -10.12 -20.00 0.88
C ASN A 118 -8.76 -19.95 0.19
N VAL A 119 -7.74 -19.37 0.84
CA VAL A 119 -6.35 -19.34 0.34
C VAL A 119 -5.76 -20.74 0.32
N LYS A 120 -5.95 -21.51 1.41
CA LYS A 120 -5.53 -22.92 1.49
C LYS A 120 -6.22 -23.77 0.42
N ALA A 121 -7.52 -23.57 0.20
CA ALA A 121 -8.30 -24.31 -0.80
C ALA A 121 -7.82 -24.01 -2.22
N ALA A 122 -7.61 -22.74 -2.56
CA ALA A 122 -7.04 -22.35 -3.86
C ALA A 122 -5.62 -22.91 -4.08
N GLY A 123 -4.78 -22.92 -3.04
CA GLY A 123 -3.45 -23.53 -3.09
C GLY A 123 -3.52 -25.05 -3.29
N ALA A 124 -4.44 -25.73 -2.62
CA ALA A 124 -4.62 -27.18 -2.75
C ALA A 124 -5.13 -27.63 -4.14
N ALA A 125 -5.79 -26.71 -4.88
CA ALA A 125 -6.23 -26.96 -6.25
C ALA A 125 -5.08 -26.96 -7.28
N LEU A 126 -3.93 -26.37 -6.95
CA LEU A 126 -2.74 -26.32 -7.79
C LEU A 126 -1.77 -27.47 -7.44
N SER A 127 -0.69 -27.59 -8.22
CA SER A 127 0.40 -28.53 -7.86
C SER A 127 1.06 -28.13 -6.53
N ASP A 128 1.63 -29.12 -5.82
CA ASP A 128 2.15 -28.96 -4.44
C ASP A 128 3.09 -27.75 -4.27
N SER A 129 4.04 -27.55 -5.19
CA SER A 129 4.99 -26.44 -5.12
C SER A 129 4.34 -25.10 -5.47
N THR A 130 3.56 -25.03 -6.55
CA THR A 130 2.86 -23.83 -7.02
C THR A 130 1.78 -23.42 -6.03
N GLY A 131 1.05 -24.40 -5.47
CA GLY A 131 0.04 -24.14 -4.45
C GLY A 131 0.62 -23.55 -3.18
N LYS A 132 1.78 -24.01 -2.71
CA LYS A 132 2.48 -23.43 -1.56
C LYS A 132 2.92 -21.99 -1.83
N LEU A 133 3.46 -21.71 -3.02
CA LEU A 133 3.85 -20.35 -3.43
C LEU A 133 2.63 -19.43 -3.51
N LEU A 134 1.49 -19.90 -4.05
CA LEU A 134 0.25 -19.13 -4.07
C LEU A 134 -0.21 -18.78 -2.65
N VAL A 135 -0.22 -19.75 -1.75
CA VAL A 135 -0.61 -19.53 -0.35
C VAL A 135 0.30 -18.49 0.29
N GLU A 136 1.61 -18.61 0.13
CA GLU A 136 2.58 -17.65 0.67
C GLU A 136 2.37 -16.24 0.10
N TYR A 137 2.26 -16.12 -1.22
CA TYR A 137 2.04 -14.84 -1.92
C TYR A 137 0.79 -14.14 -1.41
N VAL A 138 -0.35 -14.84 -1.42
CA VAL A 138 -1.64 -14.26 -1.03
C VAL A 138 -1.66 -13.93 0.46
N GLN A 139 -1.13 -14.81 1.31
CA GLN A 139 -1.13 -14.60 2.75
C GLN A 139 -0.28 -13.39 3.15
N ARG A 140 0.91 -13.22 2.56
CA ARG A 140 1.75 -12.04 2.77
C ARG A 140 1.04 -10.75 2.34
N SER A 141 0.40 -10.78 1.16
CA SER A 141 -0.31 -9.61 0.63
C SER A 141 -1.53 -9.24 1.46
N LEU A 142 -2.31 -10.23 1.94
CA LEU A 142 -3.45 -9.99 2.85
C LEU A 142 -2.99 -9.42 4.20
N GLN A 143 -1.93 -9.97 4.77
CA GLN A 143 -1.37 -9.48 6.04
C GLN A 143 -0.89 -8.03 5.90
N ALA A 144 -0.24 -7.70 4.78
CA ALA A 144 0.21 -6.35 4.50
C ALA A 144 -0.98 -5.37 4.34
N ALA A 145 -2.00 -5.77 3.59
CA ALA A 145 -3.21 -4.95 3.41
C ALA A 145 -3.94 -4.70 4.73
N ASP A 146 -4.07 -5.72 5.59
CA ASP A 146 -4.70 -5.59 6.92
C ASP A 146 -3.88 -4.68 7.84
N ALA A 147 -2.56 -4.85 7.87
CA ALA A 147 -1.68 -4.02 8.68
C ALA A 147 -1.70 -2.54 8.25
N LEU A 148 -1.72 -2.26 6.92
CA LEU A 148 -1.87 -0.90 6.40
C LEU A 148 -3.23 -0.30 6.75
N ASN A 149 -4.31 -1.08 6.64
CA ASN A 149 -5.65 -0.62 7.00
C ASN A 149 -5.74 -0.26 8.49
N ASN A 150 -5.14 -1.07 9.37
CA ASN A 150 -5.10 -0.78 10.80
C ASN A 150 -4.23 0.46 11.08
N TRP A 151 -3.07 0.59 10.40
CA TRP A 151 -2.25 1.78 10.52
C TRP A 151 -3.02 3.05 10.11
N VAL A 152 -3.74 3.04 8.99
CA VAL A 152 -4.53 4.22 8.56
C VAL A 152 -5.56 4.59 9.62
N LYS A 153 -6.32 3.62 10.17
CA LYS A 153 -7.32 3.87 11.21
C LYS A 153 -6.73 4.54 12.46
N ASP A 154 -5.53 4.12 12.85
CA ASP A 154 -4.85 4.64 14.04
C ASP A 154 -4.15 5.98 13.77
N ALA A 155 -3.59 6.16 12.57
CA ALA A 155 -2.79 7.32 12.19
C ALA A 155 -3.61 8.51 11.70
N GLU A 156 -4.77 8.29 11.07
CA GLU A 156 -5.57 9.32 10.40
C GLU A 156 -5.88 10.50 11.31
N GLN A 157 -6.40 10.23 12.51
CA GLN A 157 -6.75 11.28 13.47
C GLN A 157 -5.53 12.11 13.88
N ASN A 158 -4.38 11.48 14.05
CA ASN A 158 -3.15 12.15 14.44
C ASN A 158 -2.59 13.00 13.30
N LEU A 159 -2.58 12.48 12.07
CA LEU A 159 -2.12 13.18 10.87
C LEU A 159 -3.03 14.38 10.55
N PHE A 160 -4.33 14.20 10.59
CA PHE A 160 -5.31 15.30 10.39
C PHE A 160 -5.22 16.34 11.50
N GLY A 161 -4.98 15.90 12.74
CA GLY A 161 -4.73 16.77 13.88
C GLY A 161 -3.51 17.68 13.69
N ALA A 162 -2.40 17.14 13.20
CA ALA A 162 -1.20 17.91 12.89
C ALA A 162 -1.42 18.88 11.72
N ILE A 163 -2.07 18.45 10.65
CA ILE A 163 -2.44 19.32 9.52
C ILE A 163 -3.33 20.48 10.00
N LYS A 164 -4.32 20.21 10.85
CA LYS A 164 -5.19 21.23 11.43
C LYS A 164 -4.42 22.21 12.31
N ALA A 165 -3.52 21.70 13.16
CA ALA A 165 -2.69 22.54 14.03
C ALA A 165 -1.74 23.43 13.24
N GLY A 166 -1.10 22.88 12.17
CA GLY A 166 -0.16 23.63 11.34
C GLY A 166 -0.82 24.67 10.41
N LEU A 167 -1.97 24.34 9.82
CA LEU A 167 -2.67 25.23 8.90
C LEU A 167 -3.63 26.21 9.58
N GLY A 168 -4.05 25.93 10.80
CA GLY A 168 -5.11 26.61 11.52
C GLY A 168 -6.51 26.27 10.99
N SER A 169 -7.53 26.43 11.83
CA SER A 169 -8.91 25.96 11.57
C SER A 169 -9.51 26.45 10.27
N LYS A 170 -9.28 27.72 9.90
CA LYS A 170 -9.85 28.33 8.67
C LYS A 170 -9.30 27.72 7.37
N ARG A 171 -8.01 27.38 7.33
CA ARG A 171 -7.42 26.73 6.14
C ARG A 171 -7.74 25.24 6.13
N TYR A 172 -7.70 24.59 7.29
CA TYR A 172 -8.07 23.19 7.45
C TYR A 172 -9.49 22.90 6.99
N SER A 173 -10.48 23.74 7.36
CA SER A 173 -11.88 23.52 6.93
C SER A 173 -12.07 23.48 5.40
N LYS A 174 -11.17 24.12 4.63
CA LYS A 174 -11.21 24.10 3.17
C LYS A 174 -10.67 22.81 2.56
N ILE A 175 -9.72 22.15 3.24
CA ILE A 175 -9.08 20.93 2.74
C ILE A 175 -9.65 19.65 3.39
N LYS A 176 -10.34 19.79 4.53
CA LYS A 176 -10.93 18.65 5.24
C LYS A 176 -11.81 17.76 4.33
N PRO A 177 -12.70 18.29 3.48
CA PRO A 177 -13.48 17.45 2.57
C PRO A 177 -12.61 16.62 1.62
N LEU A 178 -11.48 17.16 1.13
CA LEU A 178 -10.53 16.43 0.30
C LEU A 178 -9.87 15.28 1.07
N LEU A 179 -9.49 15.51 2.33
CA LEU A 179 -8.87 14.49 3.18
C LEU A 179 -9.87 13.39 3.54
N ASP A 180 -11.11 13.77 3.91
CA ASP A 180 -12.18 12.83 4.21
C ASP A 180 -12.55 11.97 2.97
N ASP A 181 -12.59 12.58 1.78
CA ASP A 181 -12.82 11.89 0.51
C ASP A 181 -11.70 10.89 0.20
N ALA A 182 -10.44 11.30 0.38
CA ALA A 182 -9.30 10.41 0.19
C ALA A 182 -9.34 9.18 1.13
N SER A 183 -9.70 9.37 2.41
CA SER A 183 -9.87 8.26 3.36
C SER A 183 -11.02 7.35 2.97
N SER A 184 -12.17 7.93 2.61
CA SER A 184 -13.35 7.17 2.22
C SER A 184 -13.11 6.37 0.95
N LYS A 185 -12.44 6.98 -0.04
CA LYS A 185 -12.06 6.32 -1.28
C LYS A 185 -11.10 5.18 -1.04
N LEU A 186 -10.03 5.38 -0.24
CA LEU A 186 -9.09 4.33 0.12
C LEU A 186 -9.82 3.12 0.73
N ALA A 187 -10.74 3.35 1.67
CA ALA A 187 -11.47 2.27 2.33
C ALA A 187 -12.37 1.50 1.34
N ALA A 188 -13.06 2.21 0.42
CA ALA A 188 -13.91 1.59 -0.59
C ALA A 188 -13.07 0.80 -1.60
N ASP A 189 -12.05 1.41 -2.20
CA ASP A 189 -11.21 0.79 -3.23
C ASP A 189 -10.46 -0.43 -2.67
N ALA A 190 -9.91 -0.36 -1.46
CA ALA A 190 -9.27 -1.49 -0.80
C ALA A 190 -10.26 -2.64 -0.55
N SER A 191 -11.49 -2.35 -0.10
CA SER A 191 -12.53 -3.35 0.08
C SER A 191 -12.89 -4.05 -1.22
N ASP A 192 -13.12 -3.29 -2.30
CA ASP A 192 -13.50 -3.82 -3.61
C ASP A 192 -12.38 -4.69 -4.20
N ASN A 193 -11.13 -4.25 -4.10
CA ASN A 193 -9.99 -5.02 -4.58
C ASN A 193 -9.80 -6.32 -3.79
N LEU A 194 -10.00 -6.34 -2.46
CA LEU A 194 -9.94 -7.55 -1.66
C LEU A 194 -11.10 -8.53 -1.95
N GLN A 195 -12.28 -8.03 -2.32
CA GLN A 195 -13.37 -8.87 -2.81
C GLN A 195 -13.00 -9.54 -4.14
N GLN A 196 -12.35 -8.83 -5.06
CA GLN A 196 -11.85 -9.40 -6.32
C GLN A 196 -10.81 -10.50 -6.06
N VAL A 197 -9.88 -10.31 -5.10
CA VAL A 197 -8.96 -11.38 -4.67
C VAL A 197 -9.73 -12.61 -4.20
N THR A 198 -10.75 -12.42 -3.35
CA THR A 198 -11.55 -13.54 -2.83
C THR A 198 -12.29 -14.29 -3.95
N ALA A 199 -12.84 -13.56 -4.92
CA ALA A 199 -13.51 -14.15 -6.09
C ALA A 199 -12.54 -14.95 -6.97
N ALA A 200 -11.37 -14.39 -7.25
CA ALA A 200 -10.33 -15.06 -8.05
C ALA A 200 -9.83 -16.34 -7.36
N LEU A 201 -9.61 -16.33 -6.04
CA LEU A 201 -9.24 -17.53 -5.28
C LEU A 201 -10.33 -18.62 -5.34
N SER A 202 -11.61 -18.22 -5.25
CA SER A 202 -12.73 -19.18 -5.40
C SER A 202 -12.82 -19.75 -6.82
N ASN A 203 -12.44 -18.99 -7.83
CA ASN A 203 -12.39 -19.47 -9.22
C ASN A 203 -11.24 -20.46 -9.41
N ILE A 204 -10.06 -20.22 -8.84
CA ILE A 204 -8.93 -21.17 -8.85
C ILE A 204 -9.37 -22.51 -8.25
N GLU A 205 -10.05 -22.48 -7.09
CA GLU A 205 -10.55 -23.69 -6.42
C GLU A 205 -11.49 -24.52 -7.32
N LYS A 206 -12.34 -23.83 -8.12
CA LYS A 206 -13.37 -24.47 -8.94
C LYS A 206 -12.90 -24.89 -10.33
N LYS A 207 -11.96 -24.13 -10.92
CA LYS A 207 -11.53 -24.27 -12.31
C LYS A 207 -10.03 -24.04 -12.44
N VAL A 208 -9.25 -25.08 -12.29
CA VAL A 208 -7.77 -25.02 -12.37
C VAL A 208 -7.30 -24.55 -13.75
N ASP A 209 -8.03 -24.85 -14.82
CA ASP A 209 -7.67 -24.44 -16.19
C ASP A 209 -7.62 -22.92 -16.38
N SER A 210 -8.36 -22.15 -15.57
CA SER A 210 -8.30 -20.69 -15.58
C SER A 210 -7.33 -20.11 -14.54
N ALA A 211 -6.62 -20.94 -13.78
CA ALA A 211 -5.83 -20.48 -12.64
C ALA A 211 -4.80 -19.39 -12.98
N LYS A 212 -4.22 -19.43 -14.19
CA LYS A 212 -3.25 -18.42 -14.63
C LYS A 212 -3.86 -17.04 -14.73
N LEU A 213 -5.07 -16.91 -15.29
CA LEU A 213 -5.83 -15.66 -15.39
C LEU A 213 -6.27 -15.18 -13.98
N GLU A 214 -6.71 -16.10 -13.15
CA GLU A 214 -7.16 -15.75 -11.79
C GLU A 214 -5.99 -15.29 -10.90
N VAL A 215 -4.81 -15.87 -11.04
CA VAL A 215 -3.60 -15.41 -10.35
C VAL A 215 -3.17 -14.03 -10.85
N GLU A 216 -3.34 -13.73 -12.13
CA GLU A 216 -3.15 -12.36 -12.66
C GLU A 216 -4.16 -11.37 -12.05
N ALA A 217 -5.43 -11.76 -11.91
CA ALA A 217 -6.45 -10.94 -11.25
C ALA A 217 -6.12 -10.69 -9.77
N VAL A 218 -5.62 -11.69 -9.05
CA VAL A 218 -5.12 -11.55 -7.67
C VAL A 218 -3.99 -10.52 -7.62
N GLN A 219 -3.01 -10.62 -8.52
CA GLN A 219 -1.87 -9.69 -8.57
C GLN A 219 -2.32 -8.26 -8.86
N GLN A 220 -3.19 -8.05 -9.86
CA GLN A 220 -3.71 -6.73 -10.20
C GLN A 220 -4.48 -6.11 -9.03
N SER A 221 -5.28 -6.91 -8.31
CA SER A 221 -6.05 -6.43 -7.18
C SER A 221 -5.15 -6.02 -6.00
N PHE A 222 -4.14 -6.81 -5.64
CA PHE A 222 -3.18 -6.41 -4.61
C PHE A 222 -2.32 -5.21 -5.05
N GLY A 223 -1.91 -5.15 -6.32
CA GLY A 223 -1.20 -4.01 -6.88
C GLY A 223 -1.98 -2.70 -6.65
N ARG A 224 -3.28 -2.70 -6.98
CA ARG A 224 -4.17 -1.56 -6.73
C ARG A 224 -4.30 -1.22 -5.25
N VAL A 225 -4.48 -2.22 -4.38
CA VAL A 225 -4.52 -1.98 -2.92
C VAL A 225 -3.28 -1.21 -2.46
N PHE A 226 -2.08 -1.64 -2.83
CA PHE A 226 -0.86 -0.96 -2.40
C PHE A 226 -0.66 0.41 -3.06
N GLU A 227 -1.08 0.59 -4.32
CA GLU A 227 -1.11 1.88 -5.00
C GLU A 227 -2.06 2.86 -4.33
N ASP A 228 -3.24 2.42 -3.89
CA ASP A 228 -4.23 3.24 -3.19
C ASP A 228 -3.68 3.76 -1.85
N TYR A 229 -2.97 2.92 -1.07
CA TYR A 229 -2.28 3.37 0.14
C TYR A 229 -1.17 4.39 -0.15
N GLN A 230 -0.37 4.16 -1.19
CA GLN A 230 0.65 5.13 -1.60
C GLN A 230 0.02 6.46 -2.03
N PHE A 231 -1.08 6.41 -2.79
CA PHE A 231 -1.81 7.59 -3.22
C PHE A 231 -2.39 8.37 -2.03
N TYR A 232 -2.99 7.67 -1.07
CA TYR A 232 -3.49 8.28 0.16
C TYR A 232 -2.37 9.03 0.90
N ILE A 233 -1.24 8.39 1.14
CA ILE A 233 -0.10 9.01 1.81
C ILE A 233 0.40 10.23 1.01
N LYS A 234 0.52 10.12 -0.32
CA LYS A 234 0.91 11.23 -1.21
C LYS A 234 -0.07 12.40 -1.14
N THR A 235 -1.35 12.16 -0.88
CA THR A 235 -2.36 13.22 -0.70
C THR A 235 -2.17 13.99 0.61
N LEU A 236 -1.69 13.36 1.67
CA LEU A 236 -1.44 14.01 2.97
C LEU A 236 -0.17 14.89 2.96
N ARG A 237 0.89 14.42 2.30
CA ARG A 237 2.22 15.01 2.33
C ARG A 237 2.28 16.50 1.99
N PRO A 238 1.66 17.03 0.91
CA PRO A 238 1.71 18.46 0.57
C PRO A 238 1.09 19.37 1.63
N HIS A 239 0.23 18.81 2.48
CA HIS A 239 -0.39 19.56 3.57
C HIS A 239 0.51 19.62 4.81
N LEU A 240 1.32 18.59 5.03
CA LEU A 240 2.32 18.54 6.09
C LEU A 240 3.55 19.41 5.78
N ASP A 241 3.98 19.50 4.53
CA ASP A 241 5.12 20.32 4.11
C ASP A 241 4.91 21.84 4.30
N LYS A 242 3.67 22.29 4.51
CA LYS A 242 3.37 23.72 4.66
C LYS A 242 3.81 24.34 5.98
N PHE A 243 4.28 23.54 6.91
CA PHE A 243 4.75 24.00 8.23
C PHE A 243 5.95 23.20 8.70
N ALA A 244 6.89 23.83 9.41
CA ALA A 244 8.17 23.24 9.78
C ALA A 244 8.02 21.94 10.58
N SER A 245 7.09 21.90 11.55
CA SER A 245 6.85 20.69 12.37
C SER A 245 6.23 19.51 11.59
N GLY A 246 5.78 19.75 10.35
CA GLY A 246 5.24 18.69 9.49
C GLY A 246 6.30 18.03 8.61
N GLN A 247 7.48 18.65 8.45
CA GLN A 247 8.54 18.16 7.57
C GLN A 247 9.08 16.81 8.03
N ASP A 248 9.30 16.61 9.32
CA ASP A 248 9.76 15.33 9.86
C ASP A 248 8.70 14.23 9.67
N THR A 249 7.41 14.56 9.91
CA THR A 249 6.29 13.64 9.66
C THR A 249 6.27 13.22 8.18
N ASN A 250 6.47 14.18 7.27
CA ASN A 250 6.52 13.93 5.83
C ASN A 250 7.73 13.08 5.44
N ALA A 251 8.88 13.25 6.08
CA ALA A 251 10.07 12.42 5.86
C ALA A 251 9.80 10.95 6.22
N TYR A 252 9.23 10.68 7.41
CA TYR A 252 8.86 9.31 7.83
C TYR A 252 7.81 8.67 6.92
N LEU A 253 6.80 9.45 6.47
CA LEU A 253 5.82 8.94 5.50
C LEU A 253 6.47 8.60 4.16
N SER A 254 7.48 9.36 3.73
CA SER A 254 8.23 9.07 2.49
C SER A 254 8.99 7.77 2.59
N GLU A 255 9.70 7.58 3.70
CA GLU A 255 10.46 6.37 3.99
C GLU A 255 9.53 5.14 4.05
N GLY A 256 8.38 5.26 4.69
CA GLY A 256 7.36 4.21 4.72
C GLY A 256 6.84 3.85 3.32
N VAL A 257 6.64 4.84 2.43
CA VAL A 257 6.25 4.60 1.04
C VAL A 257 7.35 3.87 0.27
N GLU A 258 8.63 4.22 0.46
CA GLU A 258 9.75 3.54 -0.20
C GLU A 258 9.80 2.06 0.19
N VAL A 259 9.66 1.74 1.48
CA VAL A 259 9.61 0.35 1.96
C VAL A 259 8.38 -0.39 1.43
N LEU A 260 7.23 0.28 1.29
CA LEU A 260 6.03 -0.30 0.69
C LEU A 260 6.25 -0.63 -0.81
N VAL A 261 6.96 0.21 -1.54
CA VAL A 261 7.36 -0.07 -2.94
C VAL A 261 8.28 -1.29 -3.01
N GLU A 262 9.29 -1.39 -2.14
CA GLU A 262 10.16 -2.56 -2.07
C GLU A 262 9.39 -3.85 -1.75
N PHE A 263 8.43 -3.78 -0.83
CA PHE A 263 7.54 -4.90 -0.54
C PHE A 263 6.74 -5.32 -1.77
N SER A 264 6.14 -4.37 -2.49
CA SER A 264 5.38 -4.64 -3.71
C SER A 264 6.22 -5.35 -4.78
N LEU A 265 7.48 -4.93 -4.97
CA LEU A 265 8.42 -5.60 -5.89
C LEU A 265 8.74 -7.04 -5.46
N LYS A 266 8.89 -7.29 -4.16
CA LYS A 266 9.09 -8.66 -3.63
C LYS A 266 7.85 -9.53 -3.85
N GLN A 267 6.65 -8.97 -3.70
CA GLN A 267 5.40 -9.67 -4.00
C GLN A 267 5.25 -9.98 -5.49
N GLU A 268 5.68 -9.07 -6.37
CA GLU A 268 5.70 -9.32 -7.81
C GLU A 268 6.61 -10.50 -8.19
N ALA A 269 7.77 -10.64 -7.56
CA ALA A 269 8.64 -11.79 -7.75
C ALA A 269 7.97 -13.13 -7.34
N LEU A 270 7.24 -13.14 -6.22
CA LEU A 270 6.46 -14.31 -5.79
C LEU A 270 5.33 -14.62 -6.77
N TYR A 271 4.61 -13.59 -7.24
CA TYR A 271 3.59 -13.74 -8.27
C TYR A 271 4.14 -14.41 -9.53
N PHE A 272 5.29 -13.95 -10.06
CA PHE A 272 5.91 -14.58 -11.23
C PHE A 272 6.29 -16.04 -10.97
N ALA A 273 6.75 -16.37 -9.78
CA ALA A 273 7.05 -17.76 -9.41
C ALA A 273 5.78 -18.64 -9.42
N VAL A 274 4.65 -18.13 -8.88
CA VAL A 274 3.35 -18.82 -8.95
C VAL A 274 2.90 -18.97 -10.38
N ARG A 275 2.85 -17.89 -11.15
CA ARG A 275 2.35 -17.85 -12.52
C ARG A 275 3.11 -18.81 -13.44
N ASN A 276 4.44 -18.87 -13.31
CA ASN A 276 5.29 -19.73 -14.11
C ASN A 276 5.18 -21.22 -13.69
N GLY A 277 4.76 -21.50 -12.46
CA GLY A 277 4.50 -22.86 -11.98
C GLY A 277 3.15 -23.44 -12.44
N ILE A 278 2.25 -22.62 -12.99
CA ILE A 278 0.96 -23.07 -13.51
C ILE A 278 1.16 -23.47 -14.99
N PRO A 279 0.85 -24.73 -15.37
CA PRO A 279 0.92 -25.18 -16.76
C PRO A 279 0.04 -24.33 -17.68
N ASP A 280 0.45 -24.15 -18.94
CA ASP A 280 -0.43 -23.60 -19.94
C ASP A 280 -1.58 -24.58 -20.21
N ALA A 281 -2.80 -24.06 -20.33
CA ALA A 281 -3.94 -24.90 -20.70
C ALA A 281 -3.66 -25.52 -22.08
N ILE A 282 -3.65 -26.84 -22.11
CA ILE A 282 -3.53 -27.57 -23.38
C ILE A 282 -4.91 -27.50 -24.04
N TYR A 283 -5.06 -26.64 -25.05
CA TYR A 283 -6.23 -26.55 -25.91
C TYR A 283 -6.17 -27.59 -27.02
#